data_e48fd7a2bc898a3cf11386b9cf0698a0
#
_entry.id   e48fd7a2bc898a3cf11386b9cf0698a0
#
_cell.length_a   1.000
_cell.length_b   1.000
_cell.length_c   1.000
_cell.angle_alpha   90.00
_cell.angle_beta   90.00
_cell.angle_gamma   90.00
#
_symmetry.space_group_name_H-M   'P 1'
#
loop_
_entity.id
_entity.type
_entity.pdbx_description
1 polymer ?
#
loop_
_entity_poly.entity_id
_entity_poly.type
_entity_poly.pdbx_seq_one_letter_code
_entity_poly.pdbx_strand_id
1 'polypeptide(L)'
;VLADSSGYFHELCEHHVSGQLKVAPEHVTSHVTDIMHKPSREVFEEFKEKFEAVNKELGRKQYLIPYFMSSHPGCTVGDMVELAEYIRDNDLYTEQVQDFTPTPMTASTCMYYTGIDPFTMAEVYVAKGREKKIQRALMRYRDEGNHGLVREGLKIAGREELIGNEWRCLVRRKGMQGV
;
A
#
# COMPACT_ATOMS: atom_id res chain seq x y z
N VAL A 1 -10.51 8.47 -15.36
CA VAL A 1 -11.72 7.83 -14.79
C VAL A 1 -12.52 8.80 -13.94
N LEU A 2 -11.94 9.44 -12.91
CA LEU A 2 -12.70 10.39 -12.07
C LEU A 2 -13.18 11.63 -12.84
N ALA A 3 -12.37 12.14 -13.77
CA ALA A 3 -12.72 13.25 -14.65
C ALA A 3 -13.56 12.83 -15.87
N ASP A 4 -13.95 11.54 -15.97
CA ASP A 4 -14.71 11.05 -17.11
C ASP A 4 -16.19 11.45 -17.02
N SER A 5 -16.68 12.14 -18.02
CA SER A 5 -18.07 12.53 -18.21
C SER A 5 -18.77 11.76 -19.34
N SER A 6 -18.06 10.83 -20.00
CA SER A 6 -18.59 10.08 -21.15
C SER A 6 -19.41 8.84 -20.78
N GLY A 7 -19.44 8.46 -19.50
CA GLY A 7 -20.05 7.20 -19.06
C GLY A 7 -19.15 5.97 -19.17
N TYR A 8 -17.90 6.15 -19.62
CA TYR A 8 -16.94 5.04 -19.79
C TYR A 8 -16.78 4.18 -18.51
N PHE A 9 -16.76 4.83 -17.34
CA PHE A 9 -16.55 4.07 -16.09
C PHE A 9 -17.74 3.16 -15.74
N HIS A 10 -18.97 3.61 -16.04
CA HIS A 10 -20.17 2.81 -15.88
C HIS A 10 -20.13 1.61 -16.84
N GLU A 11 -19.84 1.86 -18.12
CA GLU A 11 -19.71 0.81 -19.14
C GLU A 11 -18.62 -0.20 -18.80
N LEU A 12 -17.45 0.27 -18.27
CA LEU A 12 -16.38 -0.59 -17.78
C LEU A 12 -16.89 -1.56 -16.70
N CYS A 13 -17.59 -1.04 -15.69
CA CYS A 13 -18.11 -1.86 -14.59
C CYS A 13 -19.22 -2.81 -15.08
N GLU A 14 -20.05 -2.36 -16.01
CA GLU A 14 -21.15 -3.17 -16.52
C GLU A 14 -20.69 -4.31 -17.42
N HIS A 15 -19.75 -4.07 -18.31
CA HIS A 15 -19.44 -5.02 -19.38
C HIS A 15 -18.04 -5.63 -19.31
N HIS A 16 -17.07 -5.01 -18.61
CA HIS A 16 -15.66 -5.38 -18.70
C HIS A 16 -15.04 -5.82 -17.36
N VAL A 17 -15.75 -5.71 -16.24
CA VAL A 17 -15.31 -6.22 -14.94
C VAL A 17 -16.07 -7.47 -14.59
N SER A 18 -15.37 -8.62 -14.60
CA SER A 18 -15.99 -9.94 -14.35
C SER A 18 -16.20 -10.30 -12.87
N GLY A 19 -15.82 -9.43 -11.94
CA GLY A 19 -15.92 -9.65 -10.49
C GLY A 19 -14.84 -8.95 -9.68
N GLN A 20 -13.67 -8.73 -10.25
CA GLN A 20 -12.55 -8.02 -9.61
C GLN A 20 -11.96 -6.98 -10.55
N LEU A 21 -11.79 -5.77 -10.04
CA LEU A 21 -11.03 -4.70 -10.69
C LEU A 21 -9.74 -4.48 -9.93
N LYS A 22 -8.62 -4.73 -10.60
CA LYS A 22 -7.28 -4.50 -10.03
C LYS A 22 -6.87 -3.05 -10.28
N VAL A 23 -6.42 -2.38 -9.23
CA VAL A 23 -5.97 -0.99 -9.27
C VAL A 23 -4.65 -0.85 -8.55
N ALA A 24 -3.82 0.11 -8.97
CA ALA A 24 -2.46 0.27 -8.45
C ALA A 24 -2.28 1.65 -7.80
N PRO A 25 -2.84 1.89 -6.58
CA PRO A 25 -2.52 3.07 -5.79
C PRO A 25 -1.06 3.09 -5.35
N GLU A 26 -0.41 1.93 -5.26
CA GLU A 26 0.98 1.67 -4.89
C GLU A 26 1.29 2.00 -3.42
N HIS A 27 0.84 3.13 -2.89
CA HIS A 27 1.01 3.57 -1.51
C HIS A 27 -0.14 4.50 -1.08
N VAL A 28 -0.20 4.85 0.22
CA VAL A 28 -1.21 5.76 0.79
C VAL A 28 -0.60 6.99 1.47
N THR A 29 0.70 6.97 1.76
CA THR A 29 1.42 8.09 2.37
C THR A 29 1.77 9.11 1.30
N SER A 30 1.37 10.37 1.48
CA SER A 30 1.42 11.40 0.43
C SER A 30 2.83 11.63 -0.12
N HIS A 31 3.86 11.78 0.74
CA HIS A 31 5.20 12.01 0.21
C HIS A 31 5.76 10.83 -0.61
N VAL A 32 5.31 9.60 -0.35
CA VAL A 32 5.70 8.42 -1.15
C VAL A 32 4.98 8.43 -2.50
N THR A 33 3.66 8.71 -2.49
CA THR A 33 2.89 8.83 -3.74
C THR A 33 3.35 10.00 -4.60
N ASP A 34 3.79 11.11 -3.99
CA ASP A 34 4.35 12.27 -4.70
C ASP A 34 5.65 11.90 -5.43
N ILE A 35 6.59 11.21 -4.75
CA ILE A 35 7.83 10.71 -5.38
C ILE A 35 7.53 9.68 -6.47
N MET A 36 6.49 8.87 -6.31
CA MET A 36 6.03 7.92 -7.32
C MET A 36 5.30 8.60 -8.50
N HIS A 37 4.97 9.87 -8.41
CA HIS A 37 4.05 10.57 -9.32
C HIS A 37 2.70 9.84 -9.48
N LYS A 38 2.18 9.33 -8.37
CA LYS A 38 0.89 8.64 -8.30
C LYS A 38 -0.18 9.55 -7.68
N PRO A 39 -1.46 9.30 -7.96
CA PRO A 39 -2.56 9.97 -7.27
C PRO A 39 -2.46 9.81 -5.76
N SER A 40 -2.93 10.81 -5.03
CA SER A 40 -2.97 10.78 -3.57
C SER A 40 -3.99 9.76 -3.05
N ARG A 41 -3.94 9.50 -1.72
CA ARG A 41 -4.90 8.63 -1.03
C ARG A 41 -6.34 9.10 -1.23
N GLU A 42 -6.59 10.41 -1.18
CA GLU A 42 -7.93 10.98 -1.34
C GLU A 42 -8.52 10.66 -2.71
N VAL A 43 -7.70 10.74 -3.76
CA VAL A 43 -8.10 10.37 -5.13
C VAL A 43 -8.43 8.88 -5.23
N PHE A 44 -7.69 8.04 -4.52
CA PHE A 44 -7.98 6.61 -4.48
C PHE A 44 -9.27 6.30 -3.72
N GLU A 45 -9.53 6.98 -2.59
CA GLU A 45 -10.79 6.83 -1.84
C GLU A 45 -12.00 7.31 -2.67
N GLU A 46 -11.90 8.46 -3.35
CA GLU A 46 -12.93 8.95 -4.27
C GLU A 46 -13.22 7.93 -5.39
N PHE A 47 -12.17 7.33 -5.91
CA PHE A 47 -12.32 6.27 -6.93
C PHE A 47 -13.06 5.05 -6.36
N LYS A 48 -12.74 4.62 -5.14
CA LYS A 48 -13.39 3.51 -4.44
C LYS A 48 -14.87 3.78 -4.22
N GLU A 49 -15.21 4.98 -3.72
CA GLU A 49 -16.60 5.39 -3.52
C GLU A 49 -17.39 5.39 -4.84
N LYS A 50 -16.80 5.92 -5.91
CA LYS A 50 -17.42 5.90 -7.24
C LYS A 50 -17.63 4.47 -7.75
N PHE A 51 -16.66 3.57 -7.55
CA PHE A 51 -16.79 2.17 -7.94
C PHE A 51 -17.91 1.46 -7.17
N GLU A 52 -18.01 1.68 -5.86
CA GLU A 52 -19.06 1.12 -5.01
C GLU A 52 -20.46 1.65 -5.41
N ALA A 53 -20.57 2.94 -5.71
CA ALA A 53 -21.81 3.56 -6.16
C ALA A 53 -22.31 2.95 -7.49
N VAL A 54 -21.42 2.81 -8.48
CA VAL A 54 -21.77 2.21 -9.78
C VAL A 54 -22.16 0.73 -9.62
N ASN A 55 -21.45 -0.03 -8.77
CA ASN A 55 -21.80 -1.41 -8.49
C ASN A 55 -23.18 -1.55 -7.86
N LYS A 56 -23.52 -0.65 -6.93
CA LYS A 56 -24.83 -0.61 -6.28
C LYS A 56 -25.94 -0.28 -7.30
N GLU A 57 -25.70 0.67 -8.20
CA GLU A 57 -26.61 1.03 -9.27
C GLU A 57 -26.86 -0.14 -10.22
N LEU A 58 -25.79 -0.83 -10.64
CA LEU A 58 -25.86 -1.99 -11.53
C LEU A 58 -26.36 -3.28 -10.85
N GLY A 59 -26.53 -3.30 -9.53
CA GLY A 59 -26.87 -4.51 -8.77
C GLY A 59 -25.77 -5.59 -8.84
N ARG A 60 -24.50 -5.20 -9.03
CA ARG A 60 -23.37 -6.13 -9.18
C ARG A 60 -22.57 -6.25 -7.90
N LYS A 61 -21.94 -7.42 -7.73
CA LYS A 61 -20.95 -7.70 -6.69
C LYS A 61 -19.57 -7.77 -7.33
N GLN A 62 -18.88 -6.63 -7.40
CA GLN A 62 -17.49 -6.54 -7.87
C GLN A 62 -16.62 -5.96 -6.76
N TYR A 63 -15.36 -6.35 -6.74
CA TYR A 63 -14.41 -5.97 -5.68
C TYR A 63 -13.20 -5.24 -6.27
N LEU A 64 -12.72 -4.22 -5.57
CA LEU A 64 -11.44 -3.61 -5.86
C LEU A 64 -10.32 -4.42 -5.21
N ILE A 65 -9.29 -4.72 -5.98
CA ILE A 65 -8.08 -5.39 -5.50
C ILE A 65 -6.93 -4.38 -5.63
N PRO A 66 -6.59 -3.67 -4.56
CA PRO A 66 -5.50 -2.70 -4.60
C PRO A 66 -4.14 -3.41 -4.60
N TYR A 67 -3.24 -2.94 -5.44
CA TYR A 67 -1.83 -3.29 -5.44
C TYR A 67 -1.05 -2.25 -4.66
N PHE A 68 -0.31 -2.72 -3.67
CA PHE A 68 0.62 -1.91 -2.91
C PHE A 68 2.06 -2.37 -3.13
N MET A 69 2.98 -1.43 -3.00
CA MET A 69 4.42 -1.66 -3.22
C MET A 69 5.20 -1.28 -1.96
N SER A 70 6.15 -2.14 -1.57
CA SER A 70 7.13 -1.81 -0.54
C SER A 70 8.47 -1.40 -1.14
N SER A 71 9.26 -0.69 -0.37
CA SER A 71 10.66 -0.38 -0.67
C SER A 71 10.88 0.46 -1.94
N HIS A 72 9.87 1.22 -2.37
CA HIS A 72 10.10 2.27 -3.36
C HIS A 72 11.07 3.31 -2.78
N PRO A 73 11.97 3.91 -3.59
CA PRO A 73 12.74 5.06 -3.13
C PRO A 73 11.85 6.13 -2.48
N GLY A 74 12.27 6.65 -1.34
CA GLY A 74 11.50 7.57 -0.50
C GLY A 74 10.65 6.89 0.57
N CYS A 75 10.35 5.59 0.45
CA CYS A 75 9.52 4.89 1.41
C CYS A 75 10.31 4.42 2.64
N THR A 76 9.94 4.89 3.82
CA THR A 76 10.52 4.50 5.11
C THR A 76 9.72 3.38 5.79
N VAL A 77 10.25 2.86 6.90
CA VAL A 77 9.50 1.90 7.75
C VAL A 77 8.25 2.55 8.34
N GLY A 78 8.32 3.85 8.68
CA GLY A 78 7.16 4.61 9.19
C GLY A 78 6.01 4.65 8.19
N ASP A 79 6.32 4.91 6.92
CA ASP A 79 5.32 4.93 5.85
C ASP A 79 4.65 3.56 5.65
N MET A 80 5.44 2.50 5.79
CA MET A 80 4.91 1.14 5.71
C MET A 80 4.04 0.77 6.90
N VAL A 81 4.27 1.34 8.09
CA VAL A 81 3.36 1.19 9.23
C VAL A 81 2.03 1.88 8.94
N GLU A 82 2.06 3.10 8.40
CA GLU A 82 0.86 3.82 7.99
C GLU A 82 0.06 3.05 6.93
N LEU A 83 0.76 2.48 5.93
CA LEU A 83 0.12 1.61 4.95
C LEU A 83 -0.49 0.35 5.60
N ALA A 84 0.18 -0.27 6.56
CA ALA A 84 -0.33 -1.45 7.27
C ALA A 84 -1.58 -1.11 8.09
N GLU A 85 -1.63 0.06 8.72
CA GLU A 85 -2.83 0.57 9.41
C GLU A 85 -3.97 0.79 8.42
N TYR A 86 -3.70 1.41 7.28
CA TYR A 86 -4.68 1.59 6.22
C TYR A 86 -5.26 0.26 5.72
N ILE A 87 -4.41 -0.74 5.50
CA ILE A 87 -4.82 -2.10 5.11
C ILE A 87 -5.73 -2.73 6.18
N ARG A 88 -5.38 -2.55 7.46
CA ARG A 88 -6.20 -3.03 8.60
C ARG A 88 -7.55 -2.35 8.65
N ASP A 89 -7.57 -1.03 8.60
CA ASP A 89 -8.75 -0.20 8.82
C ASP A 89 -9.79 -0.34 7.70
N ASN A 90 -9.33 -0.67 6.49
CA ASN A 90 -10.18 -0.94 5.34
C ASN A 90 -10.42 -2.43 5.09
N ASP A 91 -9.99 -3.32 6.01
CA ASP A 91 -10.06 -4.78 5.88
C ASP A 91 -9.61 -5.29 4.49
N LEU A 92 -8.54 -4.69 3.97
CA LEU A 92 -8.02 -5.07 2.68
C LEU A 92 -7.23 -6.38 2.80
N TYR A 93 -7.43 -7.28 1.84
CA TYR A 93 -6.62 -8.47 1.72
C TYR A 93 -5.55 -8.26 0.64
N THR A 94 -4.29 -8.24 1.07
CA THR A 94 -3.15 -8.02 0.19
C THR A 94 -2.50 -9.35 -0.20
N GLU A 95 -3.10 -10.07 -1.15
CA GLU A 95 -2.51 -11.31 -1.67
C GLU A 95 -1.22 -11.05 -2.44
N GLN A 96 -1.20 -9.97 -3.19
CA GLN A 96 -0.08 -9.63 -4.08
C GLN A 96 0.69 -8.46 -3.50
N VAL A 97 1.76 -8.79 -2.80
CA VAL A 97 2.73 -7.83 -2.27
C VAL A 97 3.92 -7.77 -3.22
N GLN A 98 4.20 -6.60 -3.74
CA GLN A 98 5.34 -6.37 -4.61
C GLN A 98 6.39 -5.48 -3.93
N ASP A 99 7.63 -5.97 -3.90
CA ASP A 99 8.77 -5.10 -3.58
C ASP A 99 9.16 -4.29 -4.82
N PHE A 100 9.56 -3.06 -4.61
CA PHE A 100 10.12 -2.27 -5.70
C PHE A 100 11.26 -3.02 -6.39
N THR A 101 11.10 -3.19 -7.70
CA THR A 101 12.10 -3.78 -8.57
C THR A 101 12.55 -2.74 -9.57
N PRO A 102 13.86 -2.39 -9.60
CA PRO A 102 14.36 -1.40 -10.55
C PRO A 102 14.09 -1.82 -12.00
N THR A 103 13.38 -0.97 -12.73
CA THR A 103 13.12 -1.16 -14.17
C THR A 103 13.96 -0.14 -14.94
N PRO A 104 14.76 -0.55 -15.92
CA PRO A 104 15.60 0.36 -16.69
C PRO A 104 14.80 1.55 -17.26
N MET A 105 15.44 2.72 -17.35
CA MET A 105 14.90 3.97 -17.91
C MET A 105 13.74 4.60 -17.12
N THR A 106 13.59 4.28 -15.84
CA THR A 106 12.61 4.95 -14.96
C THR A 106 13.29 5.87 -13.94
N ALA A 107 12.62 6.96 -13.57
CA ALA A 107 13.09 7.88 -12.53
C ALA A 107 13.31 7.15 -11.19
N SER A 108 12.39 6.26 -10.81
CA SER A 108 12.50 5.45 -9.58
C SER A 108 13.76 4.57 -9.58
N THR A 109 14.17 4.05 -10.72
CA THR A 109 15.43 3.30 -10.84
C THR A 109 16.65 4.21 -10.67
N CYS A 110 16.61 5.42 -11.21
CA CYS A 110 17.64 6.42 -10.96
C CYS A 110 17.77 6.72 -9.46
N MET A 111 16.66 7.03 -8.80
CA MET A 111 16.61 7.25 -7.34
C MET A 111 17.16 6.05 -6.55
N TYR A 112 16.80 4.84 -6.95
CA TYR A 112 17.24 3.61 -6.28
C TYR A 112 18.76 3.43 -6.27
N TYR A 113 19.42 3.73 -7.38
CA TYR A 113 20.86 3.54 -7.51
C TYR A 113 21.67 4.76 -7.04
N THR A 114 21.15 5.97 -7.24
CA THR A 114 21.87 7.19 -6.92
C THR A 114 21.54 7.77 -5.53
N GLY A 115 20.34 7.45 -5.00
CA GLY A 115 19.81 8.13 -3.81
C GLY A 115 19.41 9.57 -4.08
N ILE A 116 19.22 9.96 -5.34
CA ILE A 116 18.89 11.34 -5.76
C ILE A 116 17.66 11.31 -6.68
N ASP A 117 16.71 12.20 -6.41
CA ASP A 117 15.58 12.45 -7.31
C ASP A 117 16.08 13.20 -8.56
N PRO A 118 15.95 12.64 -9.76
CA PRO A 118 16.45 13.27 -10.98
C PRO A 118 15.70 14.55 -11.39
N PHE A 119 14.54 14.83 -10.81
CA PHE A 119 13.75 16.02 -11.12
C PHE A 119 14.08 17.21 -10.22
N THR A 120 14.30 16.93 -8.93
CA THR A 120 14.53 17.97 -7.91
C THR A 120 15.97 18.06 -7.46
N MET A 121 16.79 17.05 -7.76
CA MET A 121 18.17 16.87 -7.27
C MET A 121 18.25 16.74 -5.74
N ALA A 122 17.14 16.47 -5.08
CA ALA A 122 17.09 16.21 -3.65
C ALA A 122 17.53 14.77 -3.32
N GLU A 123 18.09 14.57 -2.12
CA GLU A 123 18.38 13.24 -1.60
C GLU A 123 17.10 12.47 -1.36
N VAL A 124 17.09 11.20 -1.74
CA VAL A 124 15.98 10.27 -1.58
C VAL A 124 16.44 9.07 -0.76
N TYR A 125 15.70 8.78 0.30
CA TYR A 125 15.93 7.61 1.12
C TYR A 125 15.74 6.32 0.31
N VAL A 126 16.60 5.32 0.51
CA VAL A 126 16.51 4.02 -0.17
C VAL A 126 16.69 2.89 0.82
N ALA A 127 15.60 2.16 1.09
CA ALA A 127 15.62 0.98 1.96
C ALA A 127 16.52 -0.13 1.40
N LYS A 128 17.36 -0.75 2.24
CA LYS A 128 18.31 -1.79 1.84
C LYS A 128 18.26 -3.00 2.80
N GLY A 129 18.65 -4.14 2.28
CA GLY A 129 18.92 -5.33 3.08
C GLY A 129 17.76 -5.79 3.97
N ARG A 130 17.95 -5.75 5.30
CA ARG A 130 16.95 -6.18 6.29
C ARG A 130 15.71 -5.30 6.30
N GLU A 131 15.88 -4.02 6.06
CA GLU A 131 14.76 -3.08 6.08
C GLU A 131 13.76 -3.36 4.96
N LYS A 132 14.19 -3.72 3.75
CA LYS A 132 13.29 -4.17 2.69
C LYS A 132 12.41 -5.35 3.15
N LYS A 133 13.00 -6.29 3.90
CA LYS A 133 12.25 -7.43 4.46
C LYS A 133 11.23 -6.99 5.51
N ILE A 134 11.58 -5.99 6.34
CA ILE A 134 10.67 -5.41 7.33
C ILE A 134 9.51 -4.70 6.62
N GLN A 135 9.80 -3.86 5.64
CA GLN A 135 8.78 -3.14 4.87
C GLN A 135 7.79 -4.12 4.20
N ARG A 136 8.30 -5.16 3.57
CA ARG A 136 7.47 -6.22 2.98
C ARG A 136 6.62 -6.94 4.03
N ALA A 137 7.20 -7.26 5.19
CA ALA A 137 6.49 -7.94 6.26
C ALA A 137 5.34 -7.11 6.82
N LEU A 138 5.48 -5.77 6.90
CA LEU A 138 4.43 -4.86 7.34
C LEU A 138 3.19 -4.90 6.43
N MET A 139 3.36 -5.02 5.12
CA MET A 139 2.20 -5.21 4.22
C MET A 139 1.49 -6.55 4.43
N ARG A 140 2.20 -7.56 4.94
CA ARG A 140 1.69 -8.91 5.22
C ARG A 140 1.70 -9.19 6.72
N TYR A 141 1.32 -8.22 7.52
CA TYR A 141 1.38 -8.29 8.98
C TYR A 141 0.52 -9.42 9.56
N ARG A 142 -0.52 -9.87 8.84
CA ARG A 142 -1.40 -10.97 9.26
C ARG A 142 -0.70 -12.34 9.20
N ASP A 143 0.35 -12.48 8.42
CA ASP A 143 1.11 -13.73 8.34
C ASP A 143 1.96 -13.93 9.60
N GLU A 144 1.73 -15.01 10.32
CA GLU A 144 2.44 -15.31 11.59
C GLU A 144 3.96 -15.37 11.40
N GLY A 145 4.43 -15.88 10.26
CA GLY A 145 5.86 -15.90 9.92
C GLY A 145 6.52 -14.53 9.86
N ASN A 146 5.73 -13.48 9.61
CA ASN A 146 6.19 -12.09 9.53
C ASN A 146 6.18 -11.37 10.89
N HIS A 147 5.51 -11.90 11.92
CA HIS A 147 5.31 -11.21 13.18
C HIS A 147 6.62 -10.74 13.86
N GLY A 148 7.73 -11.46 13.66
CA GLY A 148 9.05 -11.05 14.16
C GLY A 148 9.53 -9.75 13.52
N LEU A 149 9.47 -9.68 12.19
CA LEU A 149 9.84 -8.49 11.40
C LEU A 149 8.87 -7.33 11.61
N VAL A 150 7.57 -7.62 11.74
CA VAL A 150 6.55 -6.59 12.02
C VAL A 150 6.84 -5.92 13.37
N ARG A 151 7.10 -6.68 14.44
CA ARG A 151 7.47 -6.09 15.74
C ARG A 151 8.74 -5.24 15.65
N GLU A 152 9.74 -5.68 14.89
CA GLU A 152 10.96 -4.93 14.66
C GLU A 152 10.67 -3.62 13.93
N GLY A 153 9.88 -3.67 12.87
CA GLY A 153 9.46 -2.48 12.12
C GLY A 153 8.69 -1.48 12.99
N LEU A 154 7.75 -1.96 13.81
CA LEU A 154 6.98 -1.11 14.73
C LEU A 154 7.89 -0.42 15.76
N LYS A 155 8.93 -1.10 16.25
CA LYS A 155 9.92 -0.48 17.14
C LYS A 155 10.77 0.58 16.43
N ILE A 156 11.23 0.29 15.22
CA ILE A 156 11.99 1.25 14.40
C ILE A 156 11.17 2.51 14.14
N ALA A 157 9.87 2.35 13.87
CA ALA A 157 8.95 3.45 13.61
C ALA A 157 8.46 4.17 14.89
N GLY A 158 8.81 3.69 16.09
CA GLY A 158 8.30 4.24 17.35
C GLY A 158 6.81 4.01 17.57
N ARG A 159 6.23 2.94 16.97
CA ARG A 159 4.80 2.60 16.98
C ARG A 159 4.52 1.32 17.77
N GLU A 160 5.16 1.19 18.96
CA GLU A 160 5.02 -0.01 19.80
C GLU A 160 3.61 -0.22 20.36
N GLU A 161 2.77 0.82 20.38
CA GLU A 161 1.37 0.73 20.75
C GLU A 161 0.55 -0.17 19.81
N LEU A 162 1.06 -0.43 18.61
CA LEU A 162 0.46 -1.38 17.65
C LEU A 162 0.85 -2.84 17.92
N ILE A 163 1.58 -3.11 19.02
CA ILE A 163 1.92 -4.46 19.49
C ILE A 163 1.04 -4.79 20.70
N GLY A 164 0.04 -5.61 20.52
CA GLY A 164 -0.91 -5.95 21.59
C GLY A 164 -2.03 -6.87 21.14
N ASN A 165 -3.08 -6.95 21.98
CA ASN A 165 -4.25 -7.80 21.70
C ASN A 165 -5.49 -6.99 21.29
N GLU A 166 -5.39 -5.67 21.26
CA GLU A 166 -6.49 -4.82 20.83
C GLU A 166 -6.69 -4.90 19.30
N TRP A 167 -7.90 -4.61 18.85
CA TRP A 167 -8.25 -4.64 17.41
C TRP A 167 -7.36 -3.75 16.54
N ARG A 168 -6.86 -2.64 17.10
CA ARG A 168 -5.95 -1.70 16.44
C ARG A 168 -4.52 -2.23 16.28
N CYS A 169 -4.14 -3.29 17.00
CA CYS A 169 -2.78 -3.83 16.95
C CYS A 169 -2.57 -4.63 15.66
N LEU A 170 -1.38 -4.49 15.08
CA LEU A 170 -0.99 -5.23 13.89
C LEU A 170 -0.45 -6.62 14.24
N VAL A 171 0.11 -6.78 15.44
CA VAL A 171 0.73 -8.03 15.86
C VAL A 171 0.64 -8.21 17.38
N ARG A 172 0.46 -9.46 17.82
CA ARG A 172 0.40 -9.81 19.26
C ARG A 172 1.77 -9.69 19.94
N ARG A 173 1.77 -9.47 21.27
CA ARG A 173 2.99 -9.56 22.09
C ARG A 173 3.55 -10.98 22.03
N LYS A 174 4.90 -11.08 22.00
CA LYS A 174 5.58 -12.38 22.04
C LYS A 174 5.34 -13.02 23.42
N GLY A 175 4.74 -14.22 23.48
CA GLY A 175 4.57 -14.97 24.72
C GLY A 175 3.14 -15.14 25.23
N MET A 176 2.12 -14.55 24.62
CA MET A 176 0.72 -14.91 24.89
C MET A 176 0.23 -15.89 23.81
N GLN A 177 0.55 -17.16 23.96
CA GLN A 177 -0.25 -18.23 23.35
C GLN A 177 -1.62 -18.17 24.03
N GLY A 178 -2.67 -18.06 23.23
CA GLY A 178 -4.02 -18.04 23.75
C GLY A 178 -4.31 -19.27 24.61
N VAL A 179 -4.85 -19.02 25.80
CA VAL A 179 -5.56 -20.02 26.60
C VAL A 179 -6.94 -20.23 26.00
#